data_56ce4d8d490a75db9fe1e5757ee7b3d7
#
_entry.id   56ce4d8d490a75db9fe1e5757ee7b3d7
#
_cell.length_a   1.000
_cell.length_b   1.000
_cell.length_c   1.000
_cell.angle_alpha   90.00
_cell.angle_beta   90.00
_cell.angle_gamma   90.00
#
_symmetry.space_group_name_H-M   'P 1'
#
loop_
_entity.id
_entity.type
_entity.pdbx_description
1 polymer ?
#
loop_
_entity_poly.entity_id
_entity_poly.type
_entity_poly.pdbx_seq_one_letter_code
_entity_poly.pdbx_strand_id
1 'polypeptide(L)'
;MKVVICGAGLVGTSIAKHLAGENNDVTVVDQDYSLVRRIGETLDVRSVLGHASQPDILEQAGAADADMLIAVTFSDEINMVACQVAHSLFEVPTKIARIRQPGYLKPIWGDLFSRENMPIDVIISPEREVARAIGRRLHVPGGFDVVPMADGLVSVVGVRCTEECPVINTPIRQLSQLFPDLNIVIVGIIRNDKGILPRSHEHMLPGDDVYFVCDSSHLTRAMSAFGHEEEEGRNVIIAGGGNIGLTLAQEIQEDHVGVRARVIEFGEERAKSVAQQLSQTMVLNGDVLDMEILEEASAENTETFVAVTNDDEVNIIGSLLAKRAGIKRTIALVNKHSYV
;
A
#
# COMPACT_ATOMS: atom_id res chain seq x y z
N MET A 1 15.70 -8.67 19.37
CA MET A 1 15.76 -9.79 18.40
C MET A 1 16.96 -9.60 17.51
N LYS A 2 17.54 -10.71 17.00
CA LYS A 2 18.57 -10.67 15.94
C LYS A 2 17.91 -10.88 14.58
N VAL A 3 18.02 -9.90 13.69
CA VAL A 3 17.33 -9.91 12.39
C VAL A 3 18.31 -9.77 11.25
N VAL A 4 18.26 -10.67 10.28
CA VAL A 4 19.01 -10.58 9.02
C VAL A 4 18.08 -10.10 7.92
N ILE A 5 18.42 -8.99 7.27
CA ILE A 5 17.67 -8.41 6.15
C ILE A 5 18.48 -8.59 4.87
N CYS A 6 17.93 -9.27 3.89
CA CYS A 6 18.49 -9.46 2.56
C CYS A 6 17.92 -8.44 1.59
N GLY A 7 18.74 -7.47 1.18
CA GLY A 7 18.39 -6.35 0.32
C GLY A 7 18.45 -5.00 1.07
N ALA A 8 19.33 -4.09 0.57
CA ALA A 8 19.52 -2.71 1.09
C ALA A 8 18.86 -1.64 0.19
N GLY A 9 17.89 -2.03 -0.63
CA GLY A 9 17.05 -1.10 -1.40
C GLY A 9 16.08 -0.31 -0.51
N LEU A 10 15.13 0.42 -1.10
CA LEU A 10 14.18 1.26 -0.36
C LEU A 10 13.44 0.48 0.74
N VAL A 11 12.89 -0.69 0.42
CA VAL A 11 12.11 -1.50 1.37
C VAL A 11 13.01 -2.00 2.50
N GLY A 12 14.16 -2.62 2.18
CA GLY A 12 15.06 -3.16 3.19
C GLY A 12 15.65 -2.07 4.09
N THR A 13 16.02 -0.92 3.53
CA THR A 13 16.48 0.24 4.31
C THR A 13 15.40 0.77 5.26
N SER A 14 14.14 0.84 4.81
CA SER A 14 13.02 1.28 5.64
C SER A 14 12.77 0.31 6.80
N ILE A 15 12.77 -1.00 6.52
CA ILE A 15 12.61 -2.04 7.54
C ILE A 15 13.78 -2.00 8.55
N ALA A 16 15.02 -1.89 8.04
CA ALA A 16 16.21 -1.81 8.89
C ALA A 16 16.17 -0.60 9.82
N LYS A 17 15.77 0.57 9.32
CA LYS A 17 15.62 1.80 10.12
C LYS A 17 14.58 1.62 11.23
N HIS A 18 13.44 1.02 10.91
CA HIS A 18 12.37 0.80 11.88
C HIS A 18 12.80 -0.17 12.97
N LEU A 19 13.34 -1.33 12.59
CA LEU A 19 13.75 -2.37 13.55
C LEU A 19 14.94 -1.94 14.43
N ALA A 20 15.93 -1.25 13.86
CA ALA A 20 17.04 -0.69 14.63
C ALA A 20 16.55 0.36 15.64
N GLY A 21 15.56 1.19 15.27
CA GLY A 21 14.92 2.15 16.18
C GLY A 21 14.20 1.49 17.37
N GLU A 22 13.82 0.23 17.24
CA GLU A 22 13.19 -0.58 18.32
C GLU A 22 14.19 -1.42 19.12
N ASN A 23 15.48 -1.11 19.08
CA ASN A 23 16.56 -1.81 19.79
C ASN A 23 16.71 -3.28 19.37
N ASN A 24 16.50 -3.62 18.11
CA ASN A 24 16.85 -4.90 17.55
C ASN A 24 18.27 -4.89 16.99
N ASP A 25 18.95 -6.05 17.03
CA ASP A 25 20.26 -6.28 16.42
C ASP A 25 20.05 -6.63 14.93
N VAL A 26 20.31 -5.66 14.06
CA VAL A 26 19.97 -5.77 12.64
C VAL A 26 21.23 -5.90 11.79
N THR A 27 21.29 -6.94 10.95
CA THR A 27 22.31 -7.10 9.91
C THR A 27 21.66 -7.00 8.54
N VAL A 28 22.23 -6.18 7.65
CA VAL A 28 21.72 -6.00 6.27
C VAL A 28 22.73 -6.57 5.28
N VAL A 29 22.26 -7.38 4.34
CA VAL A 29 23.04 -8.00 3.25
C VAL A 29 22.62 -7.43 1.92
N ASP A 30 23.55 -6.97 1.10
CA ASP A 30 23.30 -6.60 -0.30
C ASP A 30 24.56 -6.84 -1.16
N GLN A 31 24.36 -7.09 -2.45
CA GLN A 31 25.45 -7.24 -3.41
C GLN A 31 26.00 -5.89 -3.93
N ASP A 32 25.24 -4.81 -3.77
CA ASP A 32 25.64 -3.46 -4.19
C ASP A 32 26.43 -2.76 -3.08
N TYR A 33 27.71 -2.54 -3.35
CA TYR A 33 28.63 -1.89 -2.41
C TYR A 33 28.15 -0.48 -1.98
N SER A 34 27.52 0.27 -2.89
CA SER A 34 27.07 1.63 -2.61
C SER A 34 25.90 1.63 -1.61
N LEU A 35 24.99 0.66 -1.71
CA LEU A 35 23.87 0.48 -0.80
C LEU A 35 24.35 0.00 0.58
N VAL A 36 25.24 -0.99 0.61
CA VAL A 36 25.82 -1.53 1.85
C VAL A 36 26.55 -0.45 2.62
N ARG A 37 27.38 0.34 1.93
CA ARG A 37 28.10 1.45 2.53
C ARG A 37 27.16 2.52 3.08
N ARG A 38 26.18 2.95 2.28
CA ARG A 38 25.21 3.98 2.67
C ARG A 38 24.43 3.57 3.93
N ILE A 39 23.97 2.33 3.99
CA ILE A 39 23.16 1.87 5.13
C ILE A 39 24.01 1.77 6.41
N GLY A 40 25.26 1.31 6.31
CA GLY A 40 26.18 1.25 7.44
C GLY A 40 26.67 2.63 7.94
N GLU A 41 26.67 3.67 7.07
CA GLU A 41 27.02 5.04 7.45
C GLU A 41 25.83 5.82 8.06
N THR A 42 24.59 5.40 7.75
CA THR A 42 23.36 6.17 8.11
C THR A 42 22.52 5.55 9.22
N LEU A 43 22.64 4.24 9.44
CA LEU A 43 21.87 3.52 10.43
C LEU A 43 22.79 2.74 11.38
N ASP A 44 22.33 2.54 12.61
CA ASP A 44 23.00 1.68 13.59
C ASP A 44 22.68 0.20 13.29
N VAL A 45 23.28 -0.30 12.21
CA VAL A 45 23.11 -1.68 11.74
C VAL A 45 24.45 -2.25 11.25
N ARG A 46 24.60 -3.55 11.37
CA ARG A 46 25.70 -4.25 10.70
C ARG A 46 25.37 -4.40 9.22
N SER A 47 26.35 -4.20 8.35
CA SER A 47 26.18 -4.39 6.91
C SER A 47 27.17 -5.41 6.36
N VAL A 48 26.72 -6.26 5.45
CA VAL A 48 27.52 -7.33 4.81
C VAL A 48 27.37 -7.22 3.31
N LEU A 49 28.51 -7.14 2.60
CA LEU A 49 28.54 -7.15 1.15
C LEU A 49 28.54 -8.58 0.63
N GLY A 50 27.53 -8.94 -0.14
CA GLY A 50 27.46 -10.26 -0.76
C GLY A 50 26.08 -10.60 -1.30
N HIS A 51 25.99 -11.75 -1.95
CA HIS A 51 24.75 -12.22 -2.54
C HIS A 51 23.95 -13.02 -1.50
N ALA A 52 22.73 -12.59 -1.23
CA ALA A 52 21.91 -13.10 -0.13
C ALA A 52 21.50 -14.60 -0.24
N SER A 53 21.64 -15.21 -1.42
CA SER A 53 21.39 -16.65 -1.60
C SER A 53 22.59 -17.53 -1.27
N GLN A 54 23.75 -16.94 -0.94
CA GLN A 54 24.98 -17.71 -0.66
C GLN A 54 25.08 -18.06 0.83
N PRO A 55 25.30 -19.34 1.17
CA PRO A 55 25.34 -19.78 2.56
C PRO A 55 26.42 -19.08 3.40
N ASP A 56 27.62 -18.91 2.87
CA ASP A 56 28.75 -18.25 3.52
C ASP A 56 28.47 -16.77 3.84
N ILE A 57 27.74 -16.07 2.97
CA ILE A 57 27.30 -14.70 3.19
C ILE A 57 26.25 -14.63 4.30
N LEU A 58 25.28 -15.56 4.31
CA LEU A 58 24.29 -15.64 5.39
C LEU A 58 24.92 -16.03 6.72
N GLU A 59 25.91 -16.93 6.73
CA GLU A 59 26.69 -17.26 7.94
C GLU A 59 27.42 -16.02 8.45
N GLN A 60 28.12 -15.28 7.56
CA GLN A 60 28.79 -14.03 7.91
C GLN A 60 27.82 -12.96 8.43
N ALA A 61 26.59 -12.95 7.93
CA ALA A 61 25.52 -12.06 8.39
C ALA A 61 24.97 -12.46 9.78
N GLY A 62 25.33 -13.62 10.31
CA GLY A 62 24.91 -14.11 11.60
C GLY A 62 23.60 -14.91 11.56
N ALA A 63 23.28 -15.53 10.43
CA ALA A 63 22.05 -16.31 10.25
C ALA A 63 21.91 -17.46 11.26
N ALA A 64 23.02 -18.04 11.72
CA ALA A 64 23.03 -19.13 12.71
C ALA A 64 22.40 -18.74 14.06
N ASP A 65 22.46 -17.47 14.43
CA ASP A 65 21.91 -16.95 15.69
C ASP A 65 20.69 -16.04 15.45
N ALA A 66 20.18 -15.95 14.22
CA ALA A 66 19.11 -15.04 13.89
C ALA A 66 17.73 -15.58 14.32
N ASP A 67 16.92 -14.71 14.92
CA ASP A 67 15.52 -15.00 15.23
C ASP A 67 14.63 -14.90 13.99
N MET A 68 15.06 -14.08 13.02
CA MET A 68 14.28 -13.78 11.81
C MET A 68 15.18 -13.45 10.62
N LEU A 69 14.78 -13.93 9.43
CA LEU A 69 15.34 -13.51 8.16
C LEU A 69 14.24 -12.84 7.32
N ILE A 70 14.55 -11.65 6.77
CA ILE A 70 13.64 -10.87 5.91
C ILE A 70 14.30 -10.69 4.54
N ALA A 71 13.82 -11.42 3.54
CA ALA A 71 14.34 -11.38 2.18
C ALA A 71 13.51 -10.44 1.30
N VAL A 72 14.05 -9.26 0.97
CA VAL A 72 13.40 -8.18 0.23
C VAL A 72 14.28 -7.63 -0.89
N THR A 73 15.07 -8.50 -1.51
CA THR A 73 15.88 -8.14 -2.68
C THR A 73 15.00 -7.85 -3.89
N PHE A 74 15.63 -7.49 -5.00
CA PHE A 74 14.92 -7.23 -6.26
C PHE A 74 14.38 -8.51 -6.92
N SER A 75 14.94 -9.71 -6.66
CA SER A 75 14.53 -10.97 -7.27
C SER A 75 13.77 -11.85 -6.29
N ASP A 76 12.57 -12.31 -6.69
CA ASP A 76 11.76 -13.26 -5.94
C ASP A 76 12.53 -14.58 -5.73
N GLU A 77 13.27 -15.04 -6.74
CA GLU A 77 14.05 -16.27 -6.69
C GLU A 77 15.17 -16.18 -5.65
N ILE A 78 15.85 -15.03 -5.56
CA ILE A 78 16.89 -14.80 -4.53
C ILE A 78 16.24 -14.81 -3.15
N ASN A 79 15.07 -14.17 -3.00
CA ASN A 79 14.35 -14.14 -1.73
C ASN A 79 13.92 -15.53 -1.28
N MET A 80 13.40 -16.35 -2.21
CA MET A 80 13.04 -17.73 -1.98
C MET A 80 14.25 -18.59 -1.58
N VAL A 81 15.35 -18.47 -2.31
CA VAL A 81 16.58 -19.24 -2.02
C VAL A 81 17.20 -18.80 -0.69
N ALA A 82 17.22 -17.51 -0.36
CA ALA A 82 17.71 -17.03 0.92
C ALA A 82 16.91 -17.62 2.10
N CYS A 83 15.59 -17.67 2.00
CA CYS A 83 14.74 -18.32 3.00
C CYS A 83 14.99 -19.82 3.10
N GLN A 84 15.18 -20.50 1.95
CA GLN A 84 15.50 -21.93 1.92
C GLN A 84 16.85 -22.24 2.61
N VAL A 85 17.87 -21.47 2.31
CA VAL A 85 19.21 -21.61 2.92
C VAL A 85 19.13 -21.33 4.42
N ALA A 86 18.45 -20.26 4.83
CA ALA A 86 18.26 -19.90 6.22
C ALA A 86 17.54 -20.99 7.01
N HIS A 87 16.57 -21.67 6.39
CA HIS A 87 15.87 -22.80 7.00
C HIS A 87 16.77 -24.04 7.10
N SER A 88 17.37 -24.45 5.98
CA SER A 88 18.02 -25.76 5.88
C SER A 88 19.38 -25.84 6.53
N LEU A 89 20.11 -24.73 6.62
CA LEU A 89 21.46 -24.70 7.14
C LEU A 89 21.58 -24.00 8.50
N PHE A 90 20.71 -23.05 8.79
CA PHE A 90 20.79 -22.20 9.97
C PHE A 90 19.58 -22.32 10.91
N GLU A 91 18.55 -23.07 10.50
CA GLU A 91 17.33 -23.31 11.30
C GLU A 91 16.64 -22.02 11.77
N VAL A 92 16.76 -20.91 11.00
CA VAL A 92 16.15 -19.63 11.36
C VAL A 92 14.64 -19.79 11.57
N PRO A 93 14.10 -19.43 12.75
CA PRO A 93 12.71 -19.72 13.11
C PRO A 93 11.68 -19.05 12.21
N THR A 94 11.89 -17.76 11.89
CA THR A 94 10.94 -16.97 11.09
C THR A 94 11.59 -16.48 9.81
N LYS A 95 11.00 -16.81 8.69
CA LYS A 95 11.46 -16.38 7.37
C LYS A 95 10.35 -15.60 6.65
N ILE A 96 10.66 -14.38 6.28
CA ILE A 96 9.77 -13.47 5.58
C ILE A 96 10.35 -13.20 4.20
N ALA A 97 9.57 -13.37 3.15
CA ALA A 97 10.02 -13.09 1.78
C ALA A 97 9.09 -12.14 1.05
N ARG A 98 9.68 -11.22 0.29
CA ARG A 98 8.97 -10.43 -0.70
C ARG A 98 8.81 -11.25 -1.97
N ILE A 99 7.56 -11.48 -2.39
CA ILE A 99 7.20 -12.15 -3.65
C ILE A 99 6.30 -11.20 -4.44
N ARG A 100 6.75 -10.79 -5.62
CA ARG A 100 6.08 -9.82 -6.48
C ARG A 100 5.36 -10.46 -7.65
N GLN A 101 5.88 -11.59 -8.13
CA GLN A 101 5.31 -12.26 -9.28
C GLN A 101 4.00 -12.93 -8.92
N PRO A 102 2.85 -12.47 -9.46
CA PRO A 102 1.53 -13.01 -9.10
C PRO A 102 1.39 -14.51 -9.38
N GLY A 103 2.17 -15.02 -10.34
CA GLY A 103 2.20 -16.44 -10.69
C GLY A 103 2.49 -17.36 -9.51
N TYR A 104 3.38 -16.96 -8.59
CA TYR A 104 3.71 -17.73 -7.39
C TYR A 104 2.61 -17.69 -6.32
N LEU A 105 1.75 -16.67 -6.35
CA LEU A 105 0.74 -16.42 -5.32
C LEU A 105 -0.65 -16.96 -5.68
N LYS A 106 -0.76 -17.73 -6.75
CA LYS A 106 -2.04 -18.36 -7.15
C LYS A 106 -2.46 -19.40 -6.13
N PRO A 107 -3.76 -19.47 -5.75
CA PRO A 107 -4.26 -20.45 -4.78
C PRO A 107 -3.94 -21.91 -5.12
N ILE A 108 -3.86 -22.24 -6.41
CA ILE A 108 -3.49 -23.58 -6.88
C ILE A 108 -2.08 -24.01 -6.47
N TRP A 109 -1.20 -23.06 -6.14
CA TRP A 109 0.17 -23.28 -5.68
C TRP A 109 0.32 -23.02 -4.17
N GLY A 110 -0.77 -23.04 -3.40
CA GLY A 110 -0.76 -22.71 -1.96
C GLY A 110 0.27 -23.48 -1.14
N ASP A 111 0.51 -24.74 -1.49
CA ASP A 111 1.48 -25.58 -0.80
C ASP A 111 2.95 -25.26 -1.12
N LEU A 112 3.22 -24.44 -2.15
CA LEU A 112 4.59 -24.09 -2.54
C LEU A 112 5.40 -23.52 -1.38
N PHE A 113 4.78 -22.67 -0.56
CA PHE A 113 5.44 -21.97 0.53
C PHE A 113 5.26 -22.67 1.90
N SER A 114 4.97 -23.97 1.88
CA SER A 114 4.97 -24.78 3.10
C SER A 114 6.39 -25.04 3.61
N ARG A 115 6.53 -25.42 4.90
CA ARG A 115 7.82 -25.79 5.48
C ARG A 115 8.51 -26.97 4.81
N GLU A 116 7.73 -27.85 4.19
CA GLU A 116 8.24 -29.04 3.51
C GLU A 116 8.78 -28.75 2.12
N ASN A 117 8.25 -27.73 1.46
CA ASN A 117 8.64 -27.35 0.10
C ASN A 117 9.60 -26.17 0.09
N MET A 118 9.07 -24.96 0.30
CA MET A 118 9.85 -23.73 0.34
C MET A 118 9.47 -22.94 1.60
N PRO A 119 10.26 -23.01 2.67
CA PRO A 119 9.89 -22.59 4.02
C PRO A 119 9.88 -21.07 4.17
N ILE A 120 8.80 -20.44 3.72
CA ILE A 120 8.51 -19.03 3.92
C ILE A 120 7.31 -18.93 4.86
N ASP A 121 7.52 -18.36 6.04
CA ASP A 121 6.47 -18.26 7.06
C ASP A 121 5.53 -17.08 6.77
N VAL A 122 6.06 -15.99 6.18
CA VAL A 122 5.27 -14.81 5.80
C VAL A 122 5.68 -14.30 4.42
N ILE A 123 4.72 -14.13 3.55
CA ILE A 123 4.91 -13.52 2.24
C ILE A 123 4.50 -12.06 2.29
N ILE A 124 5.39 -11.17 1.85
CA ILE A 124 5.12 -9.75 1.69
C ILE A 124 4.98 -9.47 0.19
N SER A 125 3.87 -8.87 -0.19
CA SER A 125 3.68 -8.31 -1.53
C SER A 125 3.21 -6.86 -1.39
N PRO A 126 4.16 -5.90 -1.23
CA PRO A 126 3.81 -4.49 -1.08
C PRO A 126 2.92 -3.96 -2.19
N GLU A 127 3.11 -4.45 -3.41
CA GLU A 127 2.32 -4.08 -4.57
C GLU A 127 0.85 -4.47 -4.41
N ARG A 128 0.56 -5.65 -3.87
CA ARG A 128 -0.80 -6.11 -3.57
C ARG A 128 -1.43 -5.33 -2.42
N GLU A 129 -0.66 -5.05 -1.38
CA GLU A 129 -1.18 -4.27 -0.25
C GLU A 129 -1.51 -2.83 -0.65
N VAL A 130 -0.69 -2.20 -1.50
CA VAL A 130 -0.98 -0.88 -2.07
C VAL A 130 -2.22 -0.93 -2.96
N ALA A 131 -2.33 -1.93 -3.86
CA ALA A 131 -3.50 -2.10 -4.71
C ALA A 131 -4.78 -2.26 -3.87
N ARG A 132 -4.78 -3.14 -2.86
CA ARG A 132 -5.90 -3.32 -1.93
C ARG A 132 -6.25 -2.05 -1.15
N ALA A 133 -5.24 -1.32 -0.68
CA ALA A 133 -5.48 -0.06 0.01
C ALA A 133 -6.16 0.97 -0.90
N ILE A 134 -5.76 1.03 -2.18
CA ILE A 134 -6.40 1.88 -3.18
C ILE A 134 -7.82 1.35 -3.47
N GLY A 135 -7.99 0.05 -3.70
CA GLY A 135 -9.29 -0.58 -3.95
C GLY A 135 -10.31 -0.26 -2.86
N ARG A 136 -9.93 -0.38 -1.59
CA ARG A 136 -10.79 0.01 -0.47
C ARG A 136 -11.25 1.47 -0.52
N ARG A 137 -10.34 2.38 -0.91
CA ARG A 137 -10.66 3.81 -1.04
C ARG A 137 -11.64 4.12 -2.17
N LEU A 138 -11.74 3.27 -3.19
CA LEU A 138 -12.71 3.45 -4.28
C LEU A 138 -14.16 3.39 -3.76
N HIS A 139 -14.41 2.54 -2.75
CA HIS A 139 -15.74 2.36 -2.15
C HIS A 139 -16.06 3.33 -1.01
N VAL A 140 -15.08 4.11 -0.55
CA VAL A 140 -15.27 5.04 0.59
C VAL A 140 -14.88 6.45 0.13
N PRO A 141 -15.76 7.12 -0.62
CA PRO A 141 -15.53 8.51 -1.04
C PRO A 141 -15.29 9.40 0.18
N GLY A 142 -14.28 10.27 0.09
CA GLY A 142 -13.89 11.14 1.20
C GLY A 142 -13.01 10.50 2.29
N GLY A 143 -12.98 9.17 2.39
CA GLY A 143 -12.05 8.47 3.28
C GLY A 143 -10.63 8.47 2.71
N PHE A 144 -9.66 9.02 3.45
CA PHE A 144 -8.25 8.95 3.04
C PHE A 144 -7.55 7.70 3.58
N ASP A 145 -8.12 7.06 4.59
CA ASP A 145 -7.65 5.79 5.14
C ASP A 145 -8.84 4.88 5.48
N VAL A 146 -8.73 3.59 5.16
CA VAL A 146 -9.80 2.60 5.40
C VAL A 146 -9.15 1.27 5.75
N VAL A 147 -9.28 0.88 7.01
CA VAL A 147 -8.71 -0.35 7.55
C VAL A 147 -9.83 -1.27 8.06
N PRO A 148 -10.09 -2.39 7.37
CA PRO A 148 -11.03 -3.38 7.87
C PRO A 148 -10.45 -4.11 9.07
N MET A 149 -11.29 -4.39 10.06
CA MET A 149 -10.97 -5.15 11.27
C MET A 149 -12.01 -6.24 11.49
N ALA A 150 -11.68 -7.22 12.33
CA ALA A 150 -12.58 -8.33 12.67
C ALA A 150 -13.19 -8.99 11.42
N ASP A 151 -12.34 -9.43 10.48
CA ASP A 151 -12.74 -10.05 9.21
C ASP A 151 -13.70 -9.19 8.37
N GLY A 152 -13.56 -7.87 8.44
CA GLY A 152 -14.34 -6.91 7.67
C GLY A 152 -15.68 -6.52 8.32
N LEU A 153 -15.99 -6.99 9.52
CA LEU A 153 -17.21 -6.61 10.25
C LEU A 153 -17.18 -5.16 10.71
N VAL A 154 -15.99 -4.66 11.00
CA VAL A 154 -15.77 -3.30 11.53
C VAL A 154 -14.73 -2.61 10.65
N SER A 155 -14.90 -1.31 10.42
CA SER A 155 -13.93 -0.48 9.69
C SER A 155 -13.43 0.66 10.54
N VAL A 156 -12.10 0.88 10.53
CA VAL A 156 -11.46 2.13 10.97
C VAL A 156 -11.31 3.01 9.76
N VAL A 157 -11.83 4.23 9.83
CA VAL A 157 -11.82 5.17 8.71
C VAL A 157 -11.20 6.48 9.13
N GLY A 158 -10.27 6.98 8.31
CA GLY A 158 -9.72 8.32 8.40
C GLY A 158 -10.44 9.26 7.44
N VAL A 159 -10.97 10.36 7.96
CA VAL A 159 -11.67 11.39 7.19
C VAL A 159 -11.18 12.78 7.58
N ARG A 160 -11.01 13.66 6.59
CA ARG A 160 -10.65 15.06 6.85
C ARG A 160 -11.91 15.91 7.04
N CYS A 161 -12.02 16.58 8.16
CA CYS A 161 -13.10 17.53 8.40
C CYS A 161 -12.86 18.80 7.57
N THR A 162 -13.80 19.11 6.69
CA THR A 162 -13.84 20.39 5.93
C THR A 162 -14.75 21.39 6.62
N GLU A 163 -14.79 22.63 6.16
CA GLU A 163 -15.74 23.64 6.65
C GLU A 163 -17.21 23.25 6.43
N GLU A 164 -17.46 22.41 5.42
CA GLU A 164 -18.78 21.92 5.04
C GLU A 164 -19.21 20.67 5.83
N CYS A 165 -18.33 20.09 6.65
CA CYS A 165 -18.63 18.90 7.42
C CYS A 165 -19.73 19.17 8.46
N PRO A 166 -20.88 18.47 8.45
CA PRO A 166 -22.03 18.75 9.30
C PRO A 166 -21.76 18.62 10.80
N VAL A 167 -20.75 17.81 11.16
CA VAL A 167 -20.45 17.51 12.59
C VAL A 167 -19.32 18.33 13.18
N ILE A 168 -18.78 19.33 12.46
CA ILE A 168 -17.79 20.25 13.03
C ILE A 168 -18.39 21.11 14.15
N ASN A 169 -17.54 21.53 15.07
CA ASN A 169 -17.92 22.30 16.25
C ASN A 169 -18.97 21.63 17.16
N THR A 170 -19.26 20.35 16.91
CA THR A 170 -20.18 19.56 17.73
C THR A 170 -19.37 18.72 18.72
N PRO A 171 -19.72 18.74 20.04
CA PRO A 171 -19.06 17.86 21.00
C PRO A 171 -19.28 16.40 20.65
N ILE A 172 -18.22 15.59 20.75
CA ILE A 172 -18.25 14.16 20.36
C ILE A 172 -19.40 13.42 21.06
N ARG A 173 -19.70 13.74 22.33
CA ARG A 173 -20.84 13.15 23.06
C ARG A 173 -22.20 13.34 22.38
N GLN A 174 -22.35 14.35 21.54
CA GLN A 174 -23.61 14.61 20.83
C GLN A 174 -23.77 13.80 19.55
N LEU A 175 -22.68 13.24 19.01
CA LEU A 175 -22.75 12.42 17.78
C LEU A 175 -23.69 11.24 17.95
N SER A 176 -23.64 10.53 19.08
CA SER A 176 -24.55 9.43 19.37
C SER A 176 -26.01 9.86 19.56
N GLN A 177 -26.25 11.13 19.87
CA GLN A 177 -27.61 11.70 19.95
C GLN A 177 -28.12 12.13 18.58
N LEU A 178 -27.23 12.72 17.75
CA LEU A 178 -27.55 13.15 16.40
C LEU A 178 -27.72 11.97 15.44
N PHE A 179 -26.96 10.90 15.66
CA PHE A 179 -26.90 9.73 14.80
C PHE A 179 -26.99 8.44 15.64
N PRO A 180 -28.16 8.16 16.31
CA PRO A 180 -28.29 7.08 17.29
C PRO A 180 -28.06 5.68 16.70
N ASP A 181 -28.33 5.50 15.41
CA ASP A 181 -28.24 4.20 14.74
C ASP A 181 -26.91 3.96 14.03
N LEU A 182 -25.96 4.91 14.05
CA LEU A 182 -24.70 4.78 13.32
C LEU A 182 -23.62 4.03 14.08
N ASN A 183 -23.70 3.97 15.42
CA ASN A 183 -22.70 3.32 16.28
C ASN A 183 -21.25 3.75 15.94
N ILE A 184 -21.05 5.05 15.68
CA ILE A 184 -19.72 5.61 15.38
C ILE A 184 -18.98 5.87 16.68
N VAL A 185 -17.72 5.46 16.73
CA VAL A 185 -16.80 5.80 17.83
C VAL A 185 -15.60 6.54 17.27
N ILE A 186 -15.39 7.79 17.68
CA ILE A 186 -14.18 8.55 17.34
C ILE A 186 -13.03 8.02 18.19
N VAL A 187 -11.98 7.50 17.52
CA VAL A 187 -10.84 6.87 18.19
C VAL A 187 -9.58 7.72 18.18
N GLY A 188 -9.50 8.70 17.28
CA GLY A 188 -8.36 9.61 17.19
C GLY A 188 -8.67 10.87 16.40
N ILE A 189 -7.98 11.95 16.72
CA ILE A 189 -7.99 13.20 15.95
C ILE A 189 -6.52 13.60 15.75
N ILE A 190 -6.14 13.94 14.53
CA ILE A 190 -4.85 14.56 14.24
C ILE A 190 -5.13 16.04 13.90
N ARG A 191 -4.57 16.93 14.69
CA ARG A 191 -4.71 18.38 14.55
C ARG A 191 -3.33 19.01 14.55
N ASN A 192 -2.95 19.69 13.48
CA ASN A 192 -1.61 20.30 13.35
C ASN A 192 -0.50 19.28 13.63
N ASP A 193 -0.55 18.11 12.99
CA ASP A 193 0.38 16.97 13.12
C ASP A 193 0.51 16.41 14.55
N LYS A 194 -0.45 16.70 15.43
CA LYS A 194 -0.49 16.18 16.81
C LYS A 194 -1.68 15.25 17.01
N GLY A 195 -1.39 14.03 17.45
CA GLY A 195 -2.43 13.07 17.85
C GLY A 195 -3.14 13.51 19.12
N ILE A 196 -4.46 13.57 19.09
CA ILE A 196 -5.35 13.88 20.22
C ILE A 196 -6.19 12.64 20.50
N LEU A 197 -6.15 12.15 21.74
CA LEU A 197 -7.10 11.16 22.20
C LEU A 197 -8.43 11.85 22.51
N PRO A 198 -9.50 11.57 21.74
CA PRO A 198 -10.74 12.32 21.84
C PRO A 198 -11.44 12.07 23.20
N ARG A 199 -11.87 13.15 23.81
CA ARG A 199 -12.72 13.13 25.02
C ARG A 199 -14.15 13.52 24.66
N SER A 200 -15.12 13.15 25.47
CA SER A 200 -16.55 13.38 25.22
C SER A 200 -16.94 14.83 24.96
N HIS A 201 -16.18 15.78 25.50
CA HIS A 201 -16.38 17.22 25.31
C HIS A 201 -15.53 17.83 24.19
N GLU A 202 -14.64 17.06 23.59
CA GLU A 202 -13.82 17.51 22.45
C GLU A 202 -14.71 17.84 21.25
N HIS A 203 -14.25 18.77 20.42
CA HIS A 203 -14.91 19.17 19.18
C HIS A 203 -13.99 18.86 18.00
N MET A 204 -14.57 18.39 16.91
CA MET A 204 -13.89 18.30 15.63
C MET A 204 -13.90 19.67 14.97
N LEU A 205 -12.75 20.07 14.40
CA LEU A 205 -12.57 21.37 13.76
C LEU A 205 -12.25 21.19 12.27
N PRO A 206 -12.51 22.22 11.44
CA PRO A 206 -12.04 22.20 10.06
C PRO A 206 -10.52 21.99 10.00
N GLY A 207 -10.08 21.11 9.11
CA GLY A 207 -8.68 20.73 8.96
C GLY A 207 -8.21 19.57 9.85
N ASP A 208 -9.04 19.08 10.78
CA ASP A 208 -8.73 17.87 11.54
C ASP A 208 -8.80 16.62 10.64
N ASP A 209 -7.85 15.73 10.84
CA ASP A 209 -7.96 14.35 10.36
C ASP A 209 -8.55 13.51 11.49
N VAL A 210 -9.76 13.02 11.28
CA VAL A 210 -10.54 12.29 12.29
C VAL A 210 -10.56 10.82 11.94
N TYR A 211 -10.20 9.98 12.90
CA TYR A 211 -10.32 8.54 12.82
C TYR A 211 -11.52 8.06 13.62
N PHE A 212 -12.42 7.36 12.97
CA PHE A 212 -13.56 6.74 13.61
C PHE A 212 -13.67 5.25 13.29
N VAL A 213 -14.38 4.54 14.14
CA VAL A 213 -14.73 3.12 13.98
C VAL A 213 -16.22 3.02 13.80
N CYS A 214 -16.67 2.22 12.84
CA CYS A 214 -18.08 1.89 12.65
C CYS A 214 -18.24 0.44 12.15
N ASP A 215 -19.46 -0.06 12.24
CA ASP A 215 -19.86 -1.27 11.52
C ASP A 215 -19.71 -1.06 10.03
N SER A 216 -19.10 -2.01 9.31
CA SER A 216 -18.87 -1.87 7.88
C SER A 216 -20.13 -1.73 7.05
N SER A 217 -21.25 -2.27 7.52
CA SER A 217 -22.57 -2.11 6.88
C SER A 217 -23.14 -0.69 7.00
N HIS A 218 -22.64 0.11 7.94
CA HIS A 218 -23.04 1.50 8.17
C HIS A 218 -22.06 2.54 7.59
N LEU A 219 -21.03 2.09 6.89
CA LEU A 219 -19.93 2.92 6.43
C LEU A 219 -20.38 4.12 5.57
N THR A 220 -21.23 3.89 4.56
CA THR A 220 -21.78 4.95 3.69
C THR A 220 -22.54 6.02 4.49
N ARG A 221 -23.37 5.58 5.46
CA ARG A 221 -24.10 6.50 6.34
C ARG A 221 -23.16 7.26 7.28
N ALA A 222 -22.12 6.60 7.76
CA ALA A 222 -21.08 7.23 8.57
C ALA A 222 -20.38 8.35 7.79
N MET A 223 -20.01 8.08 6.52
CA MET A 223 -19.39 9.07 5.64
C MET A 223 -20.32 10.26 5.37
N SER A 224 -21.63 10.03 5.15
CA SER A 224 -22.62 11.12 5.02
C SER A 224 -22.70 12.01 6.24
N ALA A 225 -22.54 11.46 7.45
CA ALA A 225 -22.49 12.27 8.68
C ALA A 225 -21.29 13.22 8.72
N PHE A 226 -20.20 12.88 8.02
CA PHE A 226 -19.04 13.76 7.83
C PHE A 226 -19.14 14.66 6.59
N GLY A 227 -20.26 14.63 5.85
CA GLY A 227 -20.49 15.47 4.68
C GLY A 227 -20.03 14.84 3.36
N HIS A 228 -19.69 13.57 3.37
CA HIS A 228 -19.30 12.82 2.17
C HIS A 228 -20.49 12.01 1.66
N GLU A 229 -21.20 12.60 0.70
CA GLU A 229 -22.37 12.00 0.01
C GLU A 229 -22.06 11.65 -1.46
N GLU A 230 -20.77 11.70 -1.83
CA GLU A 230 -20.36 11.38 -3.19
C GLU A 230 -20.67 9.92 -3.52
N GLU A 231 -21.12 9.69 -4.74
CA GLU A 231 -21.32 8.32 -5.25
C GLU A 231 -19.99 7.56 -5.30
N GLU A 232 -20.07 6.26 -5.07
CA GLU A 232 -18.93 5.36 -5.29
C GLU A 232 -18.39 5.51 -6.71
N GLY A 233 -17.06 5.55 -6.86
CA GLY A 233 -16.43 5.68 -8.17
C GLY A 233 -16.67 4.45 -9.03
N ARG A 234 -17.44 4.61 -10.11
CA ARG A 234 -17.74 3.54 -11.06
C ARG A 234 -16.75 3.46 -12.22
N ASN A 235 -16.11 4.57 -12.55
CA ASN A 235 -15.11 4.63 -13.61
C ASN A 235 -13.78 5.09 -13.01
N VAL A 236 -12.75 4.31 -13.27
CA VAL A 236 -11.41 4.51 -12.72
C VAL A 236 -10.40 4.52 -13.86
N ILE A 237 -9.55 5.54 -13.93
CA ILE A 237 -8.36 5.54 -14.77
C ILE A 237 -7.17 5.20 -13.90
N ILE A 238 -6.39 4.21 -14.30
CA ILE A 238 -5.15 3.78 -13.64
C ILE A 238 -3.98 4.18 -14.54
N ALA A 239 -3.17 5.12 -14.11
CA ALA A 239 -1.94 5.51 -14.79
C ALA A 239 -0.77 4.65 -14.29
N GLY A 240 -0.23 3.84 -15.20
CA GLY A 240 0.83 2.87 -14.96
C GLY A 240 0.32 1.42 -14.93
N GLY A 241 0.72 0.63 -15.92
CA GLY A 241 0.48 -0.82 -16.02
C GLY A 241 1.55 -1.66 -15.33
N GLY A 242 2.27 -1.11 -14.34
CA GLY A 242 3.23 -1.83 -13.51
C GLY A 242 2.55 -2.91 -12.64
N ASN A 243 3.29 -3.46 -11.67
CA ASN A 243 2.73 -4.52 -10.82
C ASN A 243 1.55 -4.03 -9.98
N ILE A 244 1.63 -2.80 -9.44
CA ILE A 244 0.52 -2.22 -8.65
C ILE A 244 -0.70 -1.98 -9.52
N GLY A 245 -0.53 -1.31 -10.67
CA GLY A 245 -1.66 -0.99 -11.55
C GLY A 245 -2.34 -2.22 -12.14
N LEU A 246 -1.55 -3.23 -12.56
CA LEU A 246 -2.08 -4.50 -13.01
C LEU A 246 -2.85 -5.22 -11.90
N THR A 247 -2.28 -5.31 -10.69
CA THR A 247 -2.94 -5.95 -9.55
C THR A 247 -4.25 -5.23 -9.19
N LEU A 248 -4.23 -3.89 -9.15
CA LEU A 248 -5.42 -3.09 -8.89
C LEU A 248 -6.51 -3.32 -9.96
N ALA A 249 -6.12 -3.35 -11.24
CA ALA A 249 -7.06 -3.62 -12.32
C ALA A 249 -7.66 -5.04 -12.23
N GLN A 250 -6.87 -6.03 -11.83
CA GLN A 250 -7.35 -7.41 -11.58
C GLN A 250 -8.31 -7.45 -10.39
N GLU A 251 -7.98 -6.85 -9.26
CA GLU A 251 -8.87 -6.76 -8.09
C GLU A 251 -10.18 -6.05 -8.43
N ILE A 252 -10.15 -4.98 -9.22
CA ILE A 252 -11.37 -4.29 -9.69
C ILE A 252 -12.24 -5.24 -10.51
N GLN A 253 -11.68 -6.04 -11.39
CA GLN A 253 -12.46 -7.00 -12.18
C GLN A 253 -13.07 -8.12 -11.36
N GLU A 254 -12.36 -8.60 -10.31
CA GLU A 254 -12.73 -9.78 -9.53
C GLU A 254 -13.65 -9.41 -8.36
N ASP A 255 -13.35 -8.34 -7.64
CA ASP A 255 -13.95 -8.05 -6.34
C ASP A 255 -14.86 -6.81 -6.33
N HIS A 256 -14.75 -5.91 -7.35
CA HIS A 256 -15.47 -4.63 -7.34
C HIS A 256 -16.58 -4.57 -8.39
N VAL A 257 -17.69 -5.24 -8.11
CA VAL A 257 -18.83 -5.30 -9.02
C VAL A 257 -19.35 -3.90 -9.37
N GLY A 258 -19.42 -3.60 -10.67
CA GLY A 258 -19.93 -2.32 -11.17
C GLY A 258 -18.88 -1.23 -11.35
N VAL A 259 -17.64 -1.47 -10.93
CA VAL A 259 -16.51 -0.56 -11.20
C VAL A 259 -15.83 -0.95 -12.52
N ARG A 260 -15.55 0.04 -13.37
CA ARG A 260 -14.86 -0.13 -14.65
C ARG A 260 -13.51 0.56 -14.58
N ALA A 261 -12.45 -0.19 -14.83
CA ALA A 261 -11.11 0.36 -14.90
C ALA A 261 -10.66 0.55 -16.36
N ARG A 262 -9.82 1.57 -16.60
CA ARG A 262 -9.00 1.75 -17.79
C ARG A 262 -7.57 1.95 -17.34
N VAL A 263 -6.63 1.31 -18.03
CA VAL A 263 -5.20 1.43 -17.71
C VAL A 263 -4.52 2.24 -18.82
N ILE A 264 -3.74 3.24 -18.45
CA ILE A 264 -2.84 3.96 -19.36
C ILE A 264 -1.42 3.49 -19.04
N GLU A 265 -0.72 2.95 -20.03
CA GLU A 265 0.65 2.47 -19.90
C GLU A 265 1.53 3.04 -21.01
N PHE A 266 2.66 3.64 -20.62
CA PHE A 266 3.58 4.30 -21.53
C PHE A 266 4.32 3.31 -22.44
N GLY A 267 4.77 2.18 -21.88
CA GLY A 267 5.54 1.17 -22.58
C GLY A 267 4.68 0.25 -23.46
N GLU A 268 4.86 0.28 -24.78
CA GLU A 268 4.04 -0.48 -25.73
C GLU A 268 4.01 -1.98 -25.43
N GLU A 269 5.19 -2.60 -25.21
CA GLU A 269 5.29 -4.03 -24.90
C GLU A 269 4.62 -4.37 -23.54
N ARG A 270 4.74 -3.46 -22.57
CA ARG A 270 4.10 -3.62 -21.28
C ARG A 270 2.57 -3.47 -21.40
N ALA A 271 2.08 -2.50 -22.16
CA ALA A 271 0.66 -2.32 -22.43
C ALA A 271 0.05 -3.56 -23.07
N LYS A 272 0.70 -4.15 -24.06
CA LYS A 272 0.30 -5.44 -24.69
C LYS A 272 0.25 -6.57 -23.66
N SER A 273 1.28 -6.70 -22.82
CA SER A 273 1.33 -7.72 -21.77
C SER A 273 0.23 -7.57 -20.74
N VAL A 274 -0.07 -6.33 -20.32
CA VAL A 274 -1.15 -6.01 -19.38
C VAL A 274 -2.51 -6.32 -20.01
N ALA A 275 -2.74 -5.93 -21.26
CA ALA A 275 -3.97 -6.21 -21.99
C ALA A 275 -4.27 -7.71 -22.13
N GLN A 276 -3.25 -8.55 -22.26
CA GLN A 276 -3.41 -10.01 -22.30
C GLN A 276 -3.83 -10.62 -20.95
N GLN A 277 -3.55 -9.95 -19.85
CA GLN A 277 -3.84 -10.43 -18.50
C GLN A 277 -5.17 -9.89 -17.94
N LEU A 278 -5.78 -8.92 -18.63
CA LEU A 278 -7.03 -8.29 -18.22
C LEU A 278 -8.14 -8.63 -19.24
N SER A 279 -9.26 -9.15 -18.77
CA SER A 279 -10.36 -9.59 -19.64
C SER A 279 -11.44 -8.54 -19.88
N GLN A 280 -11.59 -7.58 -18.94
CA GLN A 280 -12.67 -6.59 -18.97
C GLN A 280 -12.17 -5.14 -18.88
N THR A 281 -10.86 -4.94 -18.71
CA THR A 281 -10.24 -3.63 -18.57
C THR A 281 -9.60 -3.20 -19.88
N MET A 282 -9.96 -2.02 -20.36
CA MET A 282 -9.30 -1.40 -21.52
C MET A 282 -7.89 -0.94 -21.13
N VAL A 283 -6.93 -1.22 -22.01
CA VAL A 283 -5.54 -0.76 -21.83
C VAL A 283 -5.19 0.16 -23.01
N LEU A 284 -4.82 1.38 -22.70
CA LEU A 284 -4.36 2.39 -23.65
C LEU A 284 -2.83 2.48 -23.57
N ASN A 285 -2.19 2.50 -24.72
CA ASN A 285 -0.76 2.77 -24.80
C ASN A 285 -0.54 4.25 -25.06
N GLY A 286 0.03 4.97 -24.10
CA GLY A 286 0.29 6.39 -24.23
C GLY A 286 0.90 7.02 -22.99
N ASP A 287 1.26 8.30 -23.11
CA ASP A 287 1.78 9.10 -21.99
C ASP A 287 0.62 9.70 -21.21
N VAL A 288 0.54 9.43 -19.93
CA VAL A 288 -0.49 9.99 -19.04
C VAL A 288 -0.38 11.52 -18.89
N LEU A 289 0.76 12.10 -19.23
CA LEU A 289 0.93 13.56 -19.28
C LEU A 289 0.36 14.20 -20.55
N ASP A 290 -0.09 13.41 -21.52
CA ASP A 290 -0.75 13.88 -22.71
C ASP A 290 -2.27 13.97 -22.47
N MET A 291 -2.82 15.16 -22.68
CA MET A 291 -4.26 15.41 -22.52
C MET A 291 -5.11 14.62 -23.52
N GLU A 292 -4.61 14.36 -24.73
CA GLU A 292 -5.33 13.57 -25.74
C GLU A 292 -5.54 12.13 -25.26
N ILE A 293 -4.56 11.54 -24.57
CA ILE A 293 -4.66 10.20 -23.97
C ILE A 293 -5.67 10.18 -22.81
N LEU A 294 -5.72 11.23 -21.99
CA LEU A 294 -6.73 11.35 -20.94
C LEU A 294 -8.14 11.49 -21.50
N GLU A 295 -8.31 12.23 -22.60
CA GLU A 295 -9.59 12.34 -23.31
C GLU A 295 -9.99 11.00 -23.93
N GLU A 296 -9.08 10.27 -24.58
CA GLU A 296 -9.32 8.92 -25.11
C GLU A 296 -9.71 7.95 -23.99
N ALA A 297 -9.09 8.07 -22.81
CA ALA A 297 -9.46 7.32 -21.62
C ALA A 297 -10.82 7.76 -21.03
N SER A 298 -11.53 8.69 -21.64
CA SER A 298 -12.81 9.26 -21.20
C SER A 298 -12.73 9.88 -19.79
N ALA A 299 -11.73 10.74 -19.58
CA ALA A 299 -11.51 11.43 -18.31
C ALA A 299 -12.74 12.20 -17.83
N GLU A 300 -13.51 12.80 -18.75
CA GLU A 300 -14.75 13.55 -18.49
C GLU A 300 -15.86 12.72 -17.79
N ASN A 301 -15.84 11.39 -18.01
CA ASN A 301 -16.82 10.45 -17.44
C ASN A 301 -16.19 9.57 -16.33
N THR A 302 -15.07 10.00 -15.78
CA THR A 302 -14.31 9.27 -14.79
C THR A 302 -14.39 9.97 -13.44
N GLU A 303 -14.72 9.23 -12.39
CA GLU A 303 -14.80 9.76 -11.03
C GLU A 303 -13.46 9.74 -10.32
N THR A 304 -12.62 8.72 -10.60
CA THR A 304 -11.36 8.53 -9.89
C THR A 304 -10.19 8.28 -10.83
N PHE A 305 -9.09 8.97 -10.58
CA PHE A 305 -7.80 8.76 -11.25
C PHE A 305 -6.78 8.24 -10.24
N VAL A 306 -6.06 7.18 -10.60
CA VAL A 306 -5.07 6.52 -9.75
C VAL A 306 -3.74 6.51 -10.48
N ALA A 307 -2.75 7.23 -9.98
CA ALA A 307 -1.39 7.29 -10.53
C ALA A 307 -0.46 6.38 -9.73
N VAL A 308 0.02 5.31 -10.36
CA VAL A 308 0.87 4.27 -9.76
C VAL A 308 2.04 3.89 -10.67
N THR A 309 2.57 4.86 -11.40
CA THR A 309 3.79 4.68 -12.18
C THR A 309 5.02 4.57 -11.26
N ASN A 310 6.19 4.26 -11.81
CA ASN A 310 7.44 4.23 -11.05
C ASN A 310 8.06 5.62 -10.81
N ASP A 311 7.44 6.68 -11.31
CA ASP A 311 7.93 8.05 -11.25
C ASP A 311 6.95 8.93 -10.45
N ASP A 312 7.42 9.42 -9.28
CA ASP A 312 6.61 10.22 -8.37
C ASP A 312 6.16 11.54 -9.01
N GLU A 313 7.05 12.17 -9.81
CA GLU A 313 6.78 13.42 -10.52
C GLU A 313 5.65 13.22 -11.56
N VAL A 314 5.71 12.13 -12.33
CA VAL A 314 4.66 11.75 -13.29
C VAL A 314 3.34 11.49 -12.56
N ASN A 315 3.38 10.81 -11.40
CA ASN A 315 2.18 10.53 -10.61
C ASN A 315 1.51 11.82 -10.10
N ILE A 316 2.30 12.78 -9.63
CA ILE A 316 1.80 14.07 -9.15
C ILE A 316 1.25 14.91 -10.31
N ILE A 317 2.03 15.08 -11.39
CA ILE A 317 1.63 15.92 -12.53
C ILE A 317 0.43 15.31 -13.23
N GLY A 318 0.43 13.99 -13.48
CA GLY A 318 -0.71 13.29 -14.07
C GLY A 318 -1.99 13.46 -13.25
N SER A 319 -1.88 13.44 -11.92
CA SER A 319 -3.03 13.70 -11.03
C SER A 319 -3.55 15.13 -11.14
N LEU A 320 -2.68 16.12 -11.33
CA LEU A 320 -3.08 17.52 -11.56
C LEU A 320 -3.75 17.68 -12.92
N LEU A 321 -3.23 17.03 -13.96
CA LEU A 321 -3.85 17.04 -15.31
C LEU A 321 -5.21 16.35 -15.28
N ALA A 322 -5.35 15.24 -14.60
CA ALA A 322 -6.62 14.53 -14.41
C ALA A 322 -7.67 15.42 -13.72
N LYS A 323 -7.29 16.18 -12.68
CA LYS A 323 -8.16 17.19 -12.06
C LYS A 323 -8.57 18.29 -13.05
N ARG A 324 -7.63 18.77 -13.88
CA ARG A 324 -7.92 19.76 -14.91
C ARG A 324 -8.88 19.22 -15.99
N ALA A 325 -8.81 17.93 -16.29
CA ALA A 325 -9.74 17.23 -17.18
C ALA A 325 -11.12 16.98 -16.56
N GLY A 326 -11.35 17.38 -15.30
CA GLY A 326 -12.64 17.29 -14.60
C GLY A 326 -12.80 16.11 -13.63
N ILE A 327 -11.78 15.27 -13.48
CA ILE A 327 -11.82 14.16 -12.52
C ILE A 327 -11.77 14.71 -11.10
N LYS A 328 -12.78 14.38 -10.31
CA LYS A 328 -12.94 14.93 -8.96
C LYS A 328 -11.95 14.35 -7.95
N ARG A 329 -11.64 13.06 -8.07
CA ARG A 329 -10.84 12.31 -7.10
C ARG A 329 -9.57 11.78 -7.73
N THR A 330 -8.42 12.07 -7.08
CA THR A 330 -7.13 11.57 -7.54
C THR A 330 -6.39 10.89 -6.39
N ILE A 331 -5.75 9.77 -6.68
CA ILE A 331 -4.87 9.04 -5.77
C ILE A 331 -3.51 8.94 -6.46
N ALA A 332 -2.45 9.45 -5.83
CA ALA A 332 -1.09 9.37 -6.35
C ALA A 332 -0.21 8.56 -5.41
N LEU A 333 0.49 7.57 -5.96
CA LEU A 333 1.55 6.88 -5.23
C LEU A 333 2.79 7.76 -5.22
N VAL A 334 3.32 8.02 -4.02
CA VAL A 334 4.54 8.79 -3.82
C VAL A 334 5.47 8.01 -2.91
N ASN A 335 6.69 7.76 -3.37
CA ASN A 335 7.71 6.99 -2.64
C ASN A 335 8.67 7.90 -1.86
N LYS A 336 8.84 9.15 -2.29
CA LYS A 336 9.73 10.12 -1.63
C LYS A 336 8.98 10.90 -0.55
N HIS A 337 9.38 10.73 0.71
CA HIS A 337 8.80 11.48 1.83
C HIS A 337 8.87 13.02 1.70
N SER A 338 9.76 13.54 0.85
CA SER A 338 9.88 14.97 0.62
C SER A 338 8.73 15.59 -0.19
N TYR A 339 7.84 14.78 -0.74
CA TYR A 339 6.68 15.23 -1.53
C TYR A 339 5.36 15.11 -0.75
N VAL A 340 5.40 14.56 0.45
CA VAL A 340 4.24 14.36 1.35
C VAL A 340 4.26 15.44 2.51
#